data_332fd42cf7cb1fd41cd507a5837ed448
#
_entry.id   332fd42cf7cb1fd41cd507a5837ed448
#
_cell.length_a   1.000
_cell.length_b   1.000
_cell.length_c   1.000
_cell.angle_alpha   90.00
_cell.angle_beta   90.00
_cell.angle_gamma   90.00
#
_symmetry.space_group_name_H-M   'P 1'
#
loop_
_entity.id
_entity.type
_entity.pdbx_description
1 polymer ?
#
loop_
_entity_poly.entity_id
_entity_poly.type
_entity_poly.pdbx_seq_one_letter_code
_entity_poly.pdbx_strand_id
1 'polypeptide(L)' 'FVAGINRVGTEDDCYMFGNNKIYNYRGHLLAEAPVDEEFLLVQTVDLDDVAYHRATDVPYLQDRRVETYQKLTEMY' A
#
# COMPACT_ATOMS: atom_id res chain seq x y z
N PHE A 1 4.84 -0.79 3.60
CA PHE A 1 4.88 0.12 2.43
C PHE A 1 3.66 -0.11 1.52
N VAL A 2 3.17 0.97 0.93
CA VAL A 2 2.02 0.92 0.03
C VAL A 2 2.35 1.69 -1.25
N ALA A 3 2.10 1.07 -2.39
CA ALA A 3 2.22 1.70 -3.69
C ALA A 3 0.84 1.80 -4.32
N GLY A 4 0.38 3.02 -4.56
CA GLY A 4 -0.85 3.29 -5.31
C GLY A 4 -0.51 3.46 -6.78
N ILE A 5 -0.99 2.58 -7.62
CA ILE A 5 -0.63 2.52 -9.03
C ILE A 5 -1.85 2.78 -9.89
N ASN A 6 -1.75 3.77 -10.76
CA ASN A 6 -2.79 4.18 -11.68
C ASN A 6 -2.20 4.36 -13.08
N ARG A 7 -3.01 4.24 -14.10
CA ARG A 7 -2.58 4.52 -15.47
C ARG A 7 -2.80 5.99 -15.82
N VAL A 8 -2.18 6.42 -16.90
CA VAL A 8 -2.34 7.76 -17.47
C VAL A 8 -3.10 7.64 -18.78
N GLY A 9 -4.05 8.53 -19.00
CA GLY A 9 -4.78 8.64 -20.25
C GLY A 9 -6.28 8.41 -20.10
N THR A 10 -6.95 8.38 -21.25
CA THR A 10 -8.39 8.15 -21.31
C THR A 10 -8.67 6.84 -22.03
N GLU A 11 -9.52 6.02 -21.42
CA GLU A 11 -9.99 4.77 -22.02
C GLU A 11 -11.51 4.78 -22.00
N ASP A 12 -12.11 4.72 -23.19
CA ASP A 12 -13.53 4.99 -23.39
C ASP A 12 -13.87 6.37 -22.81
N ASP A 13 -14.80 6.47 -21.86
CA ASP A 13 -15.15 7.72 -21.18
C ASP A 13 -14.47 7.86 -19.82
N CYS A 14 -13.49 7.01 -19.52
CA CYS A 14 -12.81 7.00 -18.24
C CYS A 14 -11.47 7.73 -18.33
N TYR A 15 -11.37 8.84 -17.59
CA TYR A 15 -10.13 9.60 -17.47
C TYR A 15 -9.30 9.09 -16.29
N MET A 16 -8.04 8.77 -16.56
CA MET A 16 -7.10 8.29 -15.55
C MET A 16 -5.91 9.24 -15.48
N PHE A 17 -5.70 9.84 -14.32
CA PHE A 17 -4.74 10.92 -14.16
C PHE A 17 -3.34 10.46 -13.74
N GLY A 18 -3.13 9.18 -13.49
CA GLY A 18 -1.84 8.68 -12.99
C GLY A 18 -1.59 9.10 -11.56
N ASN A 19 -0.54 9.90 -11.34
CA ASN A 19 -0.16 10.39 -10.01
C ASN A 19 0.13 9.28 -9.02
N ASN A 20 0.92 8.29 -9.44
CA ASN A 20 1.29 7.16 -8.61
C ASN A 20 2.07 7.61 -7.39
N LYS A 21 1.87 6.94 -6.27
CA LYS A 21 2.47 7.32 -4.99
C LYS A 21 2.97 6.11 -4.25
N ILE A 22 4.06 6.30 -3.51
CA ILE A 22 4.62 5.28 -2.62
C ILE A 22 4.68 5.84 -1.21
N TYR A 23 4.09 5.12 -0.27
CA TYR A 23 4.07 5.50 1.15
C TYR A 23 4.87 4.52 1.98
N ASN A 24 5.45 5.03 3.07
CA ASN A 24 6.15 4.16 4.03
C ASN A 24 5.14 3.47 4.98
N TYR A 25 5.68 2.66 5.89
CA TYR A 25 4.89 1.90 6.86
C TYR A 25 4.10 2.78 7.85
N ARG A 26 4.38 4.07 7.92
CA ARG A 26 3.65 5.04 8.76
C ARG A 26 2.69 5.92 7.95
N GLY A 27 2.56 5.68 6.66
CA GLY A 27 1.70 6.47 5.79
C GLY A 27 2.31 7.77 5.30
N HIS A 28 3.62 7.97 5.47
CA HIS A 28 4.31 9.14 4.95
C HIS A 28 4.64 8.95 3.47
N LEU A 29 4.41 9.97 2.67
CA LEU A 29 4.70 9.95 1.23
C LEU A 29 6.21 9.92 1.00
N LEU A 30 6.68 8.89 0.30
CA LEU A 30 8.10 8.75 -0.06
C LEU A 30 8.38 9.26 -1.46
N ALA A 31 7.49 9.00 -2.41
CA ALA A 31 7.68 9.34 -3.80
C ALA A 31 6.34 9.53 -4.48
N GLU A 32 6.30 10.41 -5.48
CA GLU A 32 5.10 10.76 -6.22
C GLU A 32 5.42 11.01 -7.68
N ALA A 33 4.64 10.41 -8.57
CA ALA A 33 4.72 10.69 -9.99
C ALA A 33 3.81 11.86 -10.37
N PRO A 34 4.13 12.61 -11.44
CA PRO A 34 3.28 13.72 -11.87
C PRO A 34 1.92 13.27 -12.37
N VAL A 35 0.97 14.20 -12.36
CA VAL A 35 -0.36 14.00 -12.92
C VAL A 35 -0.27 14.09 -14.45
N ASP A 36 -1.02 13.23 -15.15
CA ASP A 36 -1.18 13.27 -16.60
C ASP A 36 0.08 13.01 -17.44
N GLU A 37 1.12 12.43 -16.83
CA GLU A 37 2.36 12.10 -17.54
C GLU A 37 2.71 10.63 -17.37
N GLU A 38 3.20 10.02 -18.43
CA GLU A 38 3.88 8.73 -18.33
C GLU A 38 5.17 8.95 -17.54
N PHE A 39 5.38 8.17 -16.50
CA PHE A 39 6.50 8.37 -15.59
C PHE A 39 6.94 7.06 -14.95
N LEU A 40 8.24 6.82 -14.94
CA LEU A 40 8.83 5.69 -14.20
C LEU A 40 9.19 6.17 -12.79
N LEU A 41 8.41 5.74 -11.80
CA LEU A 41 8.65 6.08 -10.41
C LEU A 41 9.43 4.95 -9.75
N VAL A 42 10.61 5.27 -9.24
CA VAL A 42 11.49 4.30 -8.57
C VAL A 42 11.79 4.79 -7.16
N GLN A 43 11.60 3.90 -6.19
CA GLN A 43 11.88 4.20 -4.78
C GLN A 43 12.51 2.99 -4.11
N THR A 44 13.66 3.20 -3.50
CA THR A 44 14.30 2.19 -2.66
C THR A 44 13.64 2.18 -1.28
N VAL A 45 13.28 0.99 -0.81
CA VAL A 45 12.69 0.80 0.51
C VAL A 45 13.46 -0.29 1.25
N ASP A 46 13.52 -0.17 2.58
CA ASP A 46 14.10 -1.20 3.43
C ASP A 46 12.98 -1.97 4.11
N LEU A 47 12.80 -3.22 3.72
CA LEU A 47 11.73 -4.06 4.26
C LEU A 47 11.94 -4.40 5.75
N ASP A 48 13.15 -4.28 6.26
CA ASP A 48 13.40 -4.48 7.68
C ASP A 48 12.71 -3.42 8.54
N ASP A 49 12.43 -2.24 7.99
CA ASP A 49 11.67 -1.21 8.69
C ASP A 49 10.28 -1.68 9.06
N VAL A 50 9.65 -2.51 8.22
CA VAL A 50 8.33 -3.07 8.49
C VAL A 50 8.38 -4.02 9.67
N ALA A 51 9.38 -4.88 9.72
CA ALA A 51 9.56 -5.82 10.85
C ALA A 51 9.80 -5.06 12.16
N TYR A 52 10.61 -4.02 12.12
CA TYR A 52 10.88 -3.18 13.28
C TYR A 52 9.61 -2.48 13.77
N HIS A 53 8.83 -1.93 12.84
CA HIS A 53 7.56 -1.26 13.17
C HIS A 53 6.57 -2.21 13.84
N ARG A 54 6.44 -3.43 13.31
CA ARG A 54 5.55 -4.46 13.89
C ARG A 54 5.98 -4.87 15.29
N ALA A 55 7.28 -4.91 15.53
CA ALA A 55 7.82 -5.33 16.81
C ALA A 55 7.74 -4.24 17.88
N THR A 56 7.85 -2.96 17.49
CA THR A 56 8.01 -1.85 18.44
C THR A 56 6.79 -0.93 18.52
N ASP A 57 6.11 -0.69 17.40
CA ASP A 57 5.02 0.29 17.35
C ASP A 57 3.63 -0.37 17.37
N VAL A 58 3.32 -1.17 16.34
CA VAL A 58 2.00 -1.79 16.18
C VAL A 58 2.12 -3.25 15.77
N PRO A 59 1.87 -4.20 16.67
CA PRO A 59 1.92 -5.63 16.36
C PRO A 59 0.62 -6.10 15.69
N TYR A 60 0.40 -5.73 14.44
CA TYR A 60 -0.85 -5.98 13.72
C TYR A 60 -1.32 -7.42 13.76
N LEU A 61 -0.40 -8.37 13.56
CA LEU A 61 -0.76 -9.78 13.53
C LEU A 61 -1.08 -10.33 14.91
N GLN A 62 -0.42 -9.82 15.95
CA GLN A 62 -0.65 -10.22 17.33
C GLN A 62 -1.95 -9.64 17.87
N ASP A 63 -2.33 -8.45 17.37
CA ASP A 63 -3.54 -7.76 17.81
C ASP A 63 -4.82 -8.30 17.14
N ARG A 64 -4.67 -9.21 16.18
CA ARG A 64 -5.84 -9.84 15.54
C ARG A 64 -6.63 -10.62 16.55
N ARG A 65 -7.93 -10.48 16.47
CA ARG A 65 -8.86 -11.25 17.29
C ARG A 65 -9.31 -12.50 16.55
N VAL A 66 -8.42 -13.47 16.49
CA VAL A 66 -8.61 -14.70 15.70
C VAL A 66 -9.87 -15.46 16.15
N GLU A 67 -10.21 -15.39 17.43
CA GLU A 67 -11.40 -16.04 17.98
C GLU A 67 -12.70 -15.53 17.37
N THR A 68 -12.69 -14.32 16.78
CA THR A 68 -13.88 -13.77 16.11
C THR A 68 -14.08 -14.33 14.72
N TYR A 69 -13.08 -15.03 14.17
CA TYR A 69 -13.11 -15.57 12.80
C TYR A 69 -13.51 -17.05 12.75
N GLN A 70 -13.87 -17.64 13.87
CA GLN A 70 -14.14 -19.06 13.98
C GLN A 70 -15.19 -19.53 12.98
N LYS A 71 -16.26 -18.78 12.80
CA LYS A 71 -17.33 -19.15 11.86
C LYS A 71 -16.86 -19.20 10.40
N LEU A 72 -15.87 -18.37 10.04
CA LEU A 72 -15.32 -18.40 8.69
C LEU A 72 -14.49 -19.66 8.44
N THR A 73 -13.83 -20.17 9.49
CA THR A 73 -13.01 -21.38 9.38
C THR A 73 -13.79 -22.66 9.55
N GLU A 74 -14.95 -22.63 10.18
CA GLU A 74 -15.84 -23.79 10.38
C GLU A 74 -16.51 -24.26 9.08
N MET A 75 -16.58 -23.40 8.06
CA MET A 75 -17.24 -23.71 6.80
C MET A 75 -16.42 -24.63 5.91
N TYR A 76 -15.19 -24.84 6.23
CA TYR A 76 -14.24 -25.61 5.46
C TYR A 76 -13.45 -26.54 6.38
#